data_d2f2b4483a310bcc3b9cf10a060579ad
#
_entry.id   d2f2b4483a310bcc3b9cf10a060579ad
#
_cell.length_a   1.000
_cell.length_b   1.000
_cell.length_c   1.000
_cell.angle_alpha   90.00
_cell.angle_beta   90.00
_cell.angle_gamma   90.00
#
_symmetry.space_group_name_H-M   'P 1'
#
loop_
_entity.id
_entity.type
_entity.pdbx_description
1 polymer ?
#
loop_
_entity_poly.entity_id
_entity_poly.type
_entity_poly.pdbx_seq_one_letter_code
_entity_poly.pdbx_strand_id
1 'polypeptide(L)'
;MGRAIDLFVTYRFLKLLTTPFNKTDAYKFGIIDDKGNRIKKEGSDQPAVVLATSAQLNSYTILHKLVFNIKKIFAKVPGLRTKVGTYA
;
A
#
# COMPACT_ATOMS: atom_id res chain seq x y z
N MET A 1 -21.02 -0.20 -18.49
CA MET A 1 -20.10 -0.31 -17.36
C MET A 1 -20.79 -0.95 -16.18
N GLY A 2 -20.31 -2.05 -15.74
CA GLY A 2 -20.98 -2.82 -14.73
C GLY A 2 -20.70 -2.38 -13.31
N ARG A 3 -21.73 -2.44 -12.48
CA ARG A 3 -21.57 -2.20 -11.05
C ARG A 3 -20.61 -3.22 -10.42
N ALA A 4 -20.52 -4.41 -11.00
CA ALA A 4 -19.63 -5.44 -10.48
C ALA A 4 -18.16 -4.98 -10.49
N ILE A 5 -17.78 -4.22 -11.52
CA ILE A 5 -16.41 -3.69 -11.59
C ILE A 5 -16.20 -2.67 -10.49
N ASP A 6 -17.17 -1.77 -10.29
CA ASP A 6 -17.06 -0.74 -9.26
C ASP A 6 -17.01 -1.35 -7.86
N LEU A 7 -17.84 -2.36 -7.60
CA LEU A 7 -17.85 -3.04 -6.32
C LEU A 7 -16.54 -3.78 -6.07
N PHE A 8 -15.98 -4.39 -7.12
CA PHE A 8 -14.72 -5.11 -7.00
C PHE A 8 -13.56 -4.15 -6.66
N VAL A 9 -13.50 -3.01 -7.34
CA VAL A 9 -12.48 -2.00 -7.07
C VAL A 9 -12.64 -1.43 -5.66
N THR A 10 -13.88 -1.14 -5.26
CA THR A 10 -14.17 -0.64 -3.91
C THR A 10 -13.74 -1.65 -2.85
N TYR A 11 -14.04 -2.92 -3.06
CA TYR A 11 -13.64 -3.96 -2.13
C TYR A 11 -12.12 -4.02 -1.98
N ARG A 12 -11.40 -3.99 -3.09
CA ARG A 12 -9.93 -4.02 -3.06
C ARG A 12 -9.36 -2.80 -2.34
N PHE A 13 -9.96 -1.63 -2.61
CA PHE A 13 -9.54 -0.40 -1.95
C PHE A 13 -9.70 -0.52 -0.43
N LEU A 14 -10.85 -0.95 0.03
CA LEU A 14 -11.13 -1.09 1.46
C LEU A 14 -10.23 -2.15 2.10
N LYS A 15 -10.02 -3.25 1.41
CA LYS A 15 -9.15 -4.30 1.90
C LYS A 15 -7.72 -3.81 2.09
N LEU A 16 -7.21 -3.08 1.11
CA LEU A 16 -5.87 -2.50 1.22
C LEU A 16 -5.80 -1.47 2.34
N LEU A 17 -6.83 -0.64 2.45
CA LEU A 17 -6.87 0.41 3.47
C LEU A 17 -6.79 -0.16 4.88
N THR A 18 -7.36 -1.33 5.09
CA THR A 18 -7.40 -1.99 6.41
C THR A 18 -6.30 -3.04 6.59
N THR A 19 -5.44 -3.25 5.59
CA THR A 19 -4.35 -4.20 5.69
C THR A 19 -3.10 -3.50 6.19
N PRO A 20 -2.45 -3.99 7.25
CA PRO A 20 -1.19 -3.40 7.71
C PRO A 20 -0.13 -3.44 6.63
N PHE A 21 0.74 -2.44 6.59
CA PHE A 21 1.81 -2.39 5.60
C PHE A 21 2.65 -3.67 5.60
N ASN A 22 2.99 -4.17 6.79
CA ASN A 22 3.84 -5.34 6.93
C ASN A 22 3.17 -6.66 6.53
N LYS A 23 1.90 -6.62 6.17
CA LYS A 23 1.17 -7.80 5.68
C LYS A 23 0.84 -7.70 4.20
N THR A 24 1.31 -6.63 3.54
CA THR A 24 1.11 -6.48 2.10
C THR A 24 2.17 -7.25 1.33
N ASP A 25 1.85 -7.59 0.09
CA ASP A 25 2.82 -8.24 -0.79
C ASP A 25 3.99 -7.31 -1.12
N ALA A 26 3.71 -6.01 -1.25
CA ALA A 26 4.77 -5.03 -1.49
C ALA A 26 5.82 -5.06 -0.38
N TYR A 27 5.39 -5.21 0.86
CA TYR A 27 6.30 -5.34 1.98
C TYR A 27 7.10 -6.64 1.90
N LYS A 28 6.43 -7.74 1.57
CA LYS A 28 7.07 -9.06 1.47
C LYS A 28 8.13 -9.10 0.38
N PHE A 29 7.92 -8.36 -0.71
CA PHE A 29 8.91 -8.25 -1.78
C PHE A 29 10.03 -7.26 -1.47
N GLY A 30 9.96 -6.55 -0.36
CA GLY A 30 10.95 -5.54 -0.02
C GLY A 30 10.79 -4.23 -0.80
N ILE A 31 9.62 -4.00 -1.36
CA ILE A 31 9.34 -2.78 -2.13
C ILE A 31 9.08 -1.60 -1.21
N ILE A 32 8.34 -1.84 -0.13
CA ILE A 32 8.03 -0.81 0.87
C ILE A 32 8.47 -1.26 2.25
N ASP A 33 8.64 -0.30 3.16
CA ASP A 33 8.93 -0.57 4.56
C ASP A 33 7.61 -0.71 5.35
N ASP A 34 7.72 -0.89 6.67
CA ASP A 34 6.55 -1.08 7.53
C ASP A 34 5.75 0.21 7.72
N LYS A 35 6.24 1.33 7.23
CA LYS A 35 5.56 2.62 7.27
C LYS A 35 4.93 2.96 5.92
N GLY A 36 5.05 2.08 4.92
CA GLY A 36 4.47 2.27 3.61
C GLY A 36 5.31 3.11 2.67
N ASN A 37 6.55 3.38 3.01
CA ASN A 37 7.46 4.17 2.17
C ASN A 37 8.24 3.25 1.25
N ARG A 38 8.46 3.70 -0.01
CA ARG A 38 9.28 2.94 -0.95
C ARG A 38 10.69 2.84 -0.40
N ILE A 39 11.20 1.61 -0.35
CA ILE A 39 12.58 1.39 0.09
C ILE A 39 13.53 1.76 -1.04
N LYS A 40 14.54 2.55 -0.73
CA LYS A 40 15.52 3.04 -1.68
C LYS A 40 16.89 2.45 -1.39
N LYS A 41 17.73 2.40 -2.41
CA LYS A 41 19.12 2.01 -2.24
C LYS A 41 19.81 3.04 -1.33
N GLU A 42 20.68 2.57 -0.47
CA GLU A 42 21.37 3.43 0.46
C GLU A 42 22.16 4.50 -0.30
N GLY A 43 21.99 5.76 0.12
CA GLY A 43 22.67 6.90 -0.48
C GLY A 43 22.15 7.28 -1.85
N SER A 44 20.95 6.83 -2.24
CA SER A 44 20.41 7.06 -3.58
C SER A 44 18.91 7.26 -3.52
N ASP A 45 18.34 7.87 -4.56
CA ASP A 45 16.89 7.94 -4.76
C ASP A 45 16.36 6.76 -5.56
N GLN A 46 17.24 5.86 -5.97
CA GLN A 46 16.84 4.69 -6.75
C GLN A 46 16.14 3.67 -5.86
N PRO A 47 15.07 3.02 -6.34
CA PRO A 47 14.41 1.98 -5.56
C PRO A 47 15.33 0.79 -5.33
N ALA A 48 15.24 0.23 -4.12
CA ALA A 48 16.05 -0.94 -3.76
C ALA A 48 15.64 -2.17 -4.58
N VAL A 49 14.35 -2.29 -4.89
CA VAL A 49 13.80 -3.40 -5.67
C VAL A 49 13.17 -2.86 -6.93
N VAL A 50 13.57 -3.42 -8.07
CA VAL A 50 12.98 -3.07 -9.36
C VAL A 50 11.76 -3.96 -9.59
N LEU A 51 10.66 -3.36 -10.06
CA LEU A 51 9.43 -4.10 -10.34
C LEU A 51 9.58 -4.78 -11.71
N ALA A 52 9.95 -6.04 -11.70
CA ALA A 52 10.26 -6.79 -12.92
C ALA A 52 9.28 -7.93 -13.19
N THR A 53 8.84 -8.65 -12.17
CA THR A 53 7.93 -9.77 -12.35
C THR A 53 6.47 -9.31 -12.27
N SER A 54 5.56 -10.13 -12.81
CA SER A 54 4.13 -9.85 -12.71
C SER A 54 3.68 -9.73 -11.25
N ALA A 55 4.20 -10.60 -10.39
CA ALA A 55 3.86 -10.57 -8.98
C ALA A 55 4.30 -9.25 -8.33
N GLN A 56 5.50 -8.78 -8.63
CA GLN A 56 6.01 -7.51 -8.12
C GLN A 56 5.17 -6.34 -8.64
N LEU A 57 4.88 -6.32 -9.93
CA LEU A 57 4.09 -5.26 -10.54
C LEU A 57 2.68 -5.21 -9.93
N ASN A 58 2.07 -6.36 -9.73
CA ASN A 58 0.72 -6.43 -9.17
C ASN A 58 0.68 -6.07 -7.69
N SER A 59 1.80 -6.19 -6.98
CA SER A 59 1.87 -5.86 -5.55
C SER A 59 2.02 -4.36 -5.29
N TYR A 60 2.32 -3.56 -6.32
CA TYR A 60 2.56 -2.13 -6.14
C TYR A 60 2.05 -1.35 -7.34
N THR A 61 0.73 -1.39 -7.53
CA THR A 61 0.03 -0.68 -8.60
C THR A 61 -0.28 0.76 -8.19
N ILE A 62 -0.88 1.51 -9.10
CA ILE A 62 -1.34 2.87 -8.80
C ILE A 62 -2.31 2.85 -7.62
N LEU A 63 -3.20 1.85 -7.58
CA LEU A 63 -4.13 1.71 -6.45
C LEU A 63 -3.39 1.53 -5.13
N HIS A 64 -2.36 0.69 -5.10
CA HIS A 64 -1.56 0.49 -3.90
C HIS A 64 -0.90 1.79 -3.45
N LYS A 65 -0.31 2.53 -4.39
CA LYS A 65 0.35 3.80 -4.08
C LYS A 65 -0.63 4.79 -3.48
N LEU A 66 -1.83 4.88 -4.06
CA LEU A 66 -2.86 5.79 -3.57
C LEU A 66 -3.30 5.40 -2.16
N VAL A 67 -3.60 4.13 -1.92
CA VAL A 67 -4.05 3.66 -0.62
C VAL A 67 -2.96 3.83 0.43
N PHE A 68 -1.73 3.52 0.10
CA PHE A 68 -0.61 3.66 1.04
C PHE A 68 -0.42 5.13 1.43
N ASN A 69 -0.57 6.06 0.48
CA ASN A 69 -0.48 7.49 0.78
C ASN A 69 -1.62 7.94 1.70
N ILE A 70 -2.83 7.46 1.45
CA ILE A 70 -3.98 7.78 2.30
C ILE A 70 -3.74 7.26 3.72
N LYS A 71 -3.26 6.04 3.87
CA LYS A 71 -2.96 5.47 5.18
C LYS A 71 -1.90 6.28 5.91
N LYS A 72 -0.87 6.74 5.21
CA LYS A 72 0.17 7.57 5.82
C LYS A 72 -0.39 8.91 6.30
N ILE A 73 -1.31 9.50 5.53
CA ILE A 73 -1.97 10.73 5.94
C ILE A 73 -2.82 10.49 7.19
N PHE A 74 -3.61 9.43 7.22
CA PHE A 74 -4.43 9.07 8.38
C PHE A 74 -3.57 8.84 9.63
N ALA A 75 -2.40 8.27 9.47
CA ALA A 75 -1.50 8.01 10.59
C ALA A 75 -1.01 9.31 11.26
N LYS A 76 -1.08 10.43 10.54
CA LYS A 76 -0.65 11.73 11.06
C LYS A 76 -1.78 12.51 11.74
N VAL A 77 -3.02 12.01 11.64
CA VAL A 77 -4.20 12.68 12.21
C VAL A 77 -4.62 11.96 13.49
N PRO A 78 -4.55 12.63 14.66
CA PRO A 78 -5.01 12.01 15.91
C PRO A 78 -6.46 11.57 15.81
N GLY A 79 -6.74 10.39 16.31
CA GLY A 79 -8.09 9.83 16.25
C GLY A 79 -8.31 8.96 15.03
N LEU A 80 -8.00 9.46 13.84
CA LEU A 80 -8.11 8.66 12.62
C LEU A 80 -7.07 7.54 12.63
N ARG A 81 -5.87 7.85 13.10
CA ARG A 81 -4.81 6.85 13.21
C ARG A 81 -5.25 5.65 14.06
N THR A 82 -5.94 5.93 15.15
CA THR A 82 -6.39 4.86 16.06
C THR A 82 -7.36 3.92 15.35
N LYS A 83 -8.31 4.47 14.60
CA LYS A 83 -9.29 3.63 13.90
C LYS A 83 -8.66 2.81 12.79
N VAL A 84 -7.82 3.44 11.98
CA VAL A 84 -7.11 2.75 10.91
C VAL A 84 -6.19 1.69 11.50
N GLY A 85 -5.50 2.01 12.58
CA GLY A 85 -4.61 1.08 13.26
C GLY A 85 -5.32 -0.12 13.82
N THR A 86 -6.57 0.05 14.24
CA THR A 86 -7.35 -1.07 14.76
C THR A 86 -7.63 -2.10 13.67
N TYR A 87 -7.91 -1.66 12.47
CA TYR A 87 -8.20 -2.55 11.35
C TYR A 87 -6.94 -2.96 10.58
N ALA A 88 -5.91 -2.20 10.74
CA ALA A 88 -4.65 -2.47 10.06
C ALA A 88 -3.73 -3.29 10.94
#